data_0db5a693e2910d57b96e5176cf5dc323
#
_entry.id   0db5a693e2910d57b96e5176cf5dc323
#
_cell.length_a   1.000
_cell.length_b   1.000
_cell.length_c   1.000
_cell.angle_alpha   90.00
_cell.angle_beta   90.00
_cell.angle_gamma   90.00
#
_symmetry.space_group_name_H-M   'P 1'
#
loop_
_entity.id
_entity.type
_entity.pdbx_description
1 polymer ?
#
loop_
_entity_poly.entity_id
_entity_poly.type
_entity_poly.pdbx_seq_one_letter_code
_entity_poly.pdbx_strand_id
1 'polypeptide(L)'
;AILNKILLIAIPISVGTTVGTIMSLIDSILVPQKLLDSGFTNQQATILYAQLTGKASVIVNIPLTLSMALCVSLIPIIAESYILKRKKEVDSKINLSIKLSAVIAMPCFLGLFFMAGPIMKFIFPGRFEGVEILKYLSISVPFIIITQTTTSILQSVGSYIVPVVNLLIGCAVKVILTIMLVPISSINIYGAVIASVGAYIVTTTLNVISMKIKVRIRLNFYENFIKPSLAAAFMMIAVLILYGNLYKATNSNAFSCLVSVVIGAIIYLTSIFVLKVFSIDELKNKFRKV
;
A
#
# COMPACT_ATOMS: atom_id res chain seq x y z
N ALA A 1 18.28 -29.90 15.58
CA ALA A 1 18.51 -29.35 14.21
C ALA A 1 17.25 -28.68 13.62
N ILE A 2 16.06 -29.30 13.63
CA ILE A 2 14.83 -28.79 13.03
C ILE A 2 14.29 -27.57 13.82
N LEU A 3 14.25 -27.67 15.16
CA LEU A 3 13.77 -26.59 16.03
C LEU A 3 14.56 -25.28 15.83
N ASN A 4 15.89 -25.36 15.74
CA ASN A 4 16.74 -24.18 15.49
C ASN A 4 16.43 -23.53 14.13
N LYS A 5 16.14 -24.31 13.09
CA LYS A 5 15.74 -23.77 11.79
C LYS A 5 14.39 -23.07 11.86
N ILE A 6 13.43 -23.65 12.58
CA ILE A 6 12.11 -23.04 12.78
C ILE A 6 12.25 -21.72 13.54
N LEU A 7 13.02 -21.68 14.63
CA LEU A 7 13.25 -20.46 15.41
C LEU A 7 13.95 -19.37 14.61
N LEU A 8 14.96 -19.72 13.79
CA LEU A 8 15.66 -18.77 12.92
C LEU A 8 14.75 -18.10 11.88
N ILE A 9 13.65 -18.75 11.51
CA ILE A 9 12.65 -18.19 10.59
C ILE A 9 11.56 -17.45 11.37
N ALA A 10 11.03 -18.06 12.42
CA ALA A 10 9.89 -17.54 13.17
C ALA A 10 10.23 -16.25 13.92
N ILE A 11 11.41 -16.17 14.56
CA ILE A 11 11.80 -14.99 15.34
C ILE A 11 11.85 -13.71 14.48
N PRO A 12 12.56 -13.65 13.34
CA PRO A 12 12.58 -12.43 12.52
C PRO A 12 11.19 -12.03 12.01
N ILE A 13 10.37 -13.00 11.61
CA ILE A 13 9.00 -12.72 11.13
C ILE A 13 8.15 -12.14 12.25
N SER A 14 8.20 -12.74 13.45
CA SER A 14 7.48 -12.24 14.63
C SER A 14 7.97 -10.86 15.06
N VAL A 15 9.28 -10.62 15.05
CA VAL A 15 9.83 -9.28 15.32
C VAL A 15 9.31 -8.26 14.30
N GLY A 16 9.28 -8.61 13.02
CA GLY A 16 8.76 -7.72 11.97
C GLY A 16 7.29 -7.32 12.21
N THR A 17 6.43 -8.27 12.59
CA THR A 17 5.02 -7.96 12.93
C THR A 17 4.91 -7.14 14.21
N THR A 18 5.73 -7.44 15.21
CA THR A 18 5.79 -6.69 16.48
C THR A 18 6.24 -5.25 16.27
N VAL A 19 7.21 -4.99 15.38
CA VAL A 19 7.64 -3.63 15.03
C VAL A 19 6.48 -2.79 14.52
N GLY A 20 5.62 -3.36 13.66
CA GLY A 20 4.42 -2.66 13.19
C GLY A 20 3.46 -2.27 14.32
N THR A 21 3.25 -3.15 15.28
CA THR A 21 2.40 -2.90 16.45
C THR A 21 3.02 -1.86 17.38
N ILE A 22 4.31 -1.96 17.68
CA ILE A 22 5.04 -0.98 18.49
C ILE A 22 4.96 0.40 17.83
N MET A 23 5.07 0.47 16.51
CA MET A 23 4.97 1.71 15.76
C MET A 23 3.60 2.37 15.91
N SER A 24 2.53 1.58 15.87
CA SER A 24 1.18 2.08 16.12
C SER A 24 1.00 2.60 17.56
N LEU A 25 1.64 1.95 18.53
CA LEU A 25 1.66 2.42 19.92
C LEU A 25 2.44 3.74 20.07
N ILE A 26 3.61 3.84 19.44
CA ILE A 26 4.40 5.08 19.42
C ILE A 26 3.58 6.22 18.80
N ASP A 27 2.92 5.97 17.67
CA ASP A 27 2.07 6.99 17.03
C ASP A 27 0.92 7.43 17.94
N SER A 28 0.32 6.52 18.71
CA SER A 28 -0.81 6.84 19.58
C SER A 28 -0.45 7.76 20.73
N ILE A 29 0.81 7.79 21.13
CA ILE A 29 1.33 8.68 22.16
C ILE A 29 1.93 9.94 21.52
N LEU A 30 2.80 9.74 20.53
CA LEU A 30 3.64 10.81 19.99
C LEU A 30 2.83 11.83 19.18
N VAL A 31 1.91 11.37 18.33
CA VAL A 31 1.15 12.27 17.46
C VAL A 31 0.25 13.22 18.25
N PRO A 32 -0.59 12.76 19.22
CA PRO A 32 -1.38 13.66 20.04
C PRO A 32 -0.51 14.64 20.85
N GLN A 33 0.60 14.17 21.47
CA GLN A 33 1.51 15.05 22.23
C GLN A 33 2.10 16.14 21.33
N LYS A 34 2.54 15.80 20.12
CA LYS A 34 3.12 16.77 19.19
C LYS A 34 2.07 17.72 18.59
N LEU A 35 0.80 17.35 18.55
CA LEU A 35 -0.30 18.25 18.21
C LEU A 35 -0.54 19.27 19.34
N LEU A 36 -0.39 18.89 20.61
CA LEU A 36 -0.42 19.84 21.73
C LEU A 36 0.72 20.86 21.63
N ASP A 37 1.92 20.41 21.28
CA ASP A 37 3.07 21.29 21.08
C ASP A 37 2.83 22.32 19.95
N SER A 38 1.95 22.01 19.00
CA SER A 38 1.56 22.92 17.90
C SER A 38 0.42 23.89 18.27
N GLY A 39 -0.06 23.87 19.53
CA GLY A 39 -1.08 24.77 20.06
C GLY A 39 -2.52 24.26 20.01
N PHE A 40 -2.76 23.00 19.65
CA PHE A 40 -4.10 22.40 19.73
C PHE A 40 -4.46 22.04 21.17
N THR A 41 -5.75 22.08 21.48
CA THR A 41 -6.28 21.57 22.76
C THR A 41 -6.26 20.02 22.75
N ASN A 42 -6.30 19.41 23.95
CA ASN A 42 -6.40 17.94 24.08
C ASN A 42 -7.56 17.34 23.27
N GLN A 43 -8.71 18.00 23.30
CA GLN A 43 -9.87 17.54 22.54
C GLN A 43 -9.64 17.60 21.04
N GLN A 44 -9.10 18.70 20.53
CA GLN A 44 -8.79 18.86 19.09
C GLN A 44 -7.73 17.87 18.63
N ALA A 45 -6.66 17.67 19.40
CA ALA A 45 -5.60 16.70 19.09
C ALA A 45 -6.15 15.28 19.02
N THR A 46 -7.02 14.90 19.97
CA THR A 46 -7.68 13.58 19.97
C THR A 46 -8.59 13.39 18.76
N ILE A 47 -9.37 14.42 18.38
CA ILE A 47 -10.25 14.38 17.22
C ILE A 47 -9.43 14.21 15.93
N LEU A 48 -8.38 15.00 15.74
CA LEU A 48 -7.51 14.92 14.55
C LEU A 48 -6.82 13.54 14.45
N TYR A 49 -6.33 13.04 15.58
CA TYR A 49 -5.73 11.70 15.61
C TYR A 49 -6.76 10.59 15.34
N ALA A 50 -7.99 10.71 15.85
CA ALA A 50 -9.07 9.78 15.57
C ALA A 50 -9.49 9.82 14.09
N GLN A 51 -9.46 10.97 13.42
CA GLN A 51 -9.69 11.06 11.98
C GLN A 51 -8.61 10.34 11.17
N LEU A 52 -7.34 10.45 11.59
CA LEU A 52 -6.23 9.76 10.96
C LEU A 52 -6.33 8.24 11.14
N THR A 53 -6.50 7.77 12.38
CA THR A 53 -6.42 6.33 12.71
C THR A 53 -7.75 5.61 12.55
N GLY A 54 -8.86 6.21 13.00
CA GLY A 54 -10.18 5.58 13.00
C GLY A 54 -10.92 5.69 11.67
N LYS A 55 -10.58 6.68 10.81
CA LYS A 55 -11.24 6.85 9.52
C LYS A 55 -10.28 6.61 8.35
N ALA A 56 -9.27 7.47 8.16
CA ALA A 56 -8.40 7.41 7.00
C ALA A 56 -7.60 6.10 6.91
N SER A 57 -6.95 5.68 8.01
CA SER A 57 -6.17 4.44 8.03
C SER A 57 -7.03 3.19 7.85
N VAL A 58 -8.25 3.18 8.38
CA VAL A 58 -9.18 2.06 8.19
C VAL A 58 -9.50 1.86 6.70
N ILE A 59 -9.80 2.95 5.99
CA ILE A 59 -10.09 2.89 4.54
C ILE A 59 -8.83 2.47 3.75
N VAL A 60 -7.67 3.02 4.08
CA VAL A 60 -6.39 2.65 3.44
C VAL A 60 -6.04 1.17 3.66
N ASN A 61 -6.44 0.59 4.79
CA ASN A 61 -6.17 -0.83 5.07
C ASN A 61 -6.97 -1.80 4.18
N ILE A 62 -8.09 -1.39 3.57
CA ILE A 62 -8.90 -2.26 2.70
C ILE A 62 -8.07 -2.84 1.54
N PRO A 63 -7.42 -2.04 0.68
CA PRO A 63 -6.56 -2.58 -0.39
C PRO A 63 -5.34 -3.36 0.13
N LEU A 64 -4.86 -3.05 1.34
CA LEU A 64 -3.71 -3.73 1.92
C LEU A 64 -4.01 -5.17 2.29
N THR A 65 -5.23 -5.49 2.74
CA THR A 65 -5.64 -6.87 3.03
C THR A 65 -5.64 -7.74 1.76
N LEU A 66 -6.07 -7.18 0.63
CA LEU A 66 -6.02 -7.88 -0.65
C LEU A 66 -4.58 -8.16 -1.09
N SER A 67 -3.69 -7.17 -0.94
CA SER A 67 -2.27 -7.34 -1.22
C SER A 67 -1.62 -8.40 -0.33
N MET A 68 -2.01 -8.45 0.95
CA MET A 68 -1.47 -9.43 1.90
C MET A 68 -1.82 -10.87 1.49
N ALA A 69 -3.05 -11.12 1.04
CA ALA A 69 -3.45 -12.43 0.53
C ALA A 69 -2.61 -12.85 -0.69
N LEU A 70 -2.35 -11.90 -1.61
CA LEU A 70 -1.45 -12.13 -2.74
C LEU A 70 -0.03 -12.49 -2.25
N CYS A 71 0.54 -11.74 -1.32
CA CYS A 71 1.88 -11.95 -0.80
C CYS A 71 2.06 -13.35 -0.19
N VAL A 72 1.10 -13.81 0.61
CA VAL A 72 1.13 -15.16 1.23
C VAL A 72 1.18 -16.25 0.16
N SER A 73 0.44 -16.09 -0.95
CA SER A 73 0.42 -17.07 -2.03
C SER A 73 1.73 -17.12 -2.84
N LEU A 74 2.48 -16.00 -2.88
CA LEU A 74 3.71 -15.89 -3.68
C LEU A 74 4.92 -16.53 -3.00
N ILE A 75 4.95 -16.58 -1.67
CA ILE A 75 6.10 -17.11 -0.89
C ILE A 75 6.49 -18.53 -1.33
N PRO A 76 5.58 -19.53 -1.31
CA PRO A 76 5.97 -20.90 -1.69
C PRO A 76 6.38 -21.00 -3.16
N ILE A 77 5.71 -20.27 -4.05
CA ILE A 77 5.94 -20.33 -5.49
C ILE A 77 7.33 -19.80 -5.87
N ILE A 78 7.81 -18.75 -5.22
CA ILE A 78 9.14 -18.19 -5.45
C ILE A 78 10.20 -19.06 -4.76
N ALA A 79 9.93 -19.49 -3.51
CA ALA A 79 10.86 -20.31 -2.73
C ALA A 79 11.23 -21.62 -3.45
N GLU A 80 10.26 -22.33 -4.02
CA GLU A 80 10.48 -23.53 -4.80
C GLU A 80 11.47 -23.31 -5.95
N SER A 81 11.21 -22.31 -6.80
CA SER A 81 12.09 -22.01 -7.94
C SER A 81 13.48 -21.54 -7.51
N TYR A 82 13.57 -20.85 -6.37
CA TYR A 82 14.84 -20.40 -5.81
C TYR A 82 15.69 -21.57 -5.30
N ILE A 83 15.08 -22.52 -4.58
CA ILE A 83 15.76 -23.74 -4.09
C ILE A 83 16.23 -24.60 -5.26
N LEU A 84 15.42 -24.73 -6.32
CA LEU A 84 15.76 -25.46 -7.53
C LEU A 84 16.78 -24.74 -8.44
N LYS A 85 17.26 -23.56 -8.02
CA LYS A 85 18.23 -22.71 -8.75
C LYS A 85 17.79 -22.33 -10.18
N ARG A 86 16.47 -22.28 -10.44
CA ARG A 86 15.86 -21.94 -11.74
C ARG A 86 15.78 -20.43 -11.91
N LYS A 87 16.91 -19.76 -12.14
CA LYS A 87 17.01 -18.31 -12.12
C LYS A 87 15.99 -17.60 -13.03
N LYS A 88 15.78 -18.08 -14.27
CA LYS A 88 14.80 -17.48 -15.20
C LYS A 88 13.37 -17.53 -14.64
N GLU A 89 13.00 -18.61 -13.96
CA GLU A 89 11.68 -18.73 -13.32
C GLU A 89 11.56 -17.79 -12.12
N VAL A 90 12.59 -17.70 -11.28
CA VAL A 90 12.64 -16.76 -10.16
C VAL A 90 12.44 -15.33 -10.66
N ASP A 91 13.21 -14.90 -11.69
CA ASP A 91 13.10 -13.58 -12.27
C ASP A 91 11.69 -13.30 -12.84
N SER A 92 11.11 -14.27 -13.54
CA SER A 92 9.74 -14.16 -14.07
C SER A 92 8.70 -14.07 -12.98
N LYS A 93 8.79 -14.91 -11.94
CA LYS A 93 7.84 -14.95 -10.82
C LYS A 93 7.91 -13.66 -9.98
N ILE A 94 9.12 -13.12 -9.74
CA ILE A 94 9.29 -11.85 -9.02
C ILE A 94 8.73 -10.67 -9.81
N ASN A 95 9.04 -10.56 -11.11
CA ASN A 95 8.49 -9.50 -11.95
C ASN A 95 6.96 -9.57 -12.00
N LEU A 96 6.38 -10.77 -12.12
CA LEU A 96 4.93 -10.97 -12.05
C LEU A 96 4.36 -10.52 -10.70
N SER A 97 5.02 -10.86 -9.59
CA SER A 97 4.58 -10.47 -8.25
C SER A 97 4.51 -8.96 -8.09
N ILE A 98 5.57 -8.25 -8.52
CA ILE A 98 5.62 -6.79 -8.47
C ILE A 98 4.58 -6.17 -9.42
N LYS A 99 4.39 -6.73 -10.61
CA LYS A 99 3.35 -6.30 -11.55
C LYS A 99 1.96 -6.45 -10.95
N LEU A 100 1.64 -7.60 -10.35
CA LEU A 100 0.35 -7.83 -9.68
C LEU A 100 0.11 -6.85 -8.53
N SER A 101 1.15 -6.57 -7.75
CA SER A 101 1.09 -5.58 -6.66
C SER A 101 0.80 -4.18 -7.19
N ALA A 102 1.44 -3.76 -8.27
CA ALA A 102 1.19 -2.47 -8.90
C ALA A 102 -0.22 -2.39 -9.51
N VAL A 103 -0.71 -3.50 -10.09
CA VAL A 103 -2.08 -3.61 -10.62
C VAL A 103 -3.14 -3.42 -9.52
N ILE A 104 -2.86 -3.82 -8.28
CA ILE A 104 -3.75 -3.56 -7.14
C ILE A 104 -3.52 -2.14 -6.60
N ALA A 105 -2.27 -1.73 -6.43
CA ALA A 105 -1.89 -0.51 -5.76
C ALA A 105 -2.34 0.76 -6.48
N MET A 106 -2.15 0.82 -7.81
CA MET A 106 -2.37 2.04 -8.58
C MET A 106 -3.84 2.47 -8.65
N PRO A 107 -4.82 1.61 -8.97
CA PRO A 107 -6.23 2.01 -8.95
C PRO A 107 -6.72 2.35 -7.55
N CYS A 108 -6.26 1.63 -6.52
CA CYS A 108 -6.64 1.93 -5.14
C CYS A 108 -6.09 3.29 -4.70
N PHE A 109 -4.83 3.60 -4.99
CA PHE A 109 -4.25 4.91 -4.71
C PHE A 109 -5.02 6.04 -5.40
N LEU A 110 -5.19 5.97 -6.72
CA LEU A 110 -5.88 7.01 -7.47
C LEU A 110 -7.35 7.13 -7.06
N GLY A 111 -8.02 6.00 -6.83
CA GLY A 111 -9.40 5.98 -6.34
C GLY A 111 -9.55 6.65 -4.99
N LEU A 112 -8.71 6.31 -4.01
CA LEU A 112 -8.73 6.91 -2.68
C LEU A 112 -8.31 8.38 -2.70
N PHE A 113 -7.38 8.78 -3.58
CA PHE A 113 -6.90 10.14 -3.69
C PHE A 113 -7.97 11.08 -4.27
N PHE A 114 -8.54 10.73 -5.42
CA PHE A 114 -9.47 11.59 -6.13
C PHE A 114 -10.93 11.46 -5.66
N MET A 115 -11.31 10.29 -5.14
CA MET A 115 -12.65 10.04 -4.62
C MET A 115 -12.72 10.08 -3.08
N ALA A 116 -11.71 10.63 -2.40
CA ALA A 116 -11.66 10.71 -0.94
C ALA A 116 -12.95 11.32 -0.34
N GLY A 117 -13.43 12.44 -0.87
CA GLY A 117 -14.66 13.10 -0.42
C GLY A 117 -15.90 12.23 -0.58
N PRO A 118 -16.23 11.77 -1.80
CA PRO A 118 -17.34 10.84 -2.04
C PRO A 118 -17.29 9.58 -1.19
N ILE A 119 -16.12 8.95 -1.05
CA ILE A 119 -15.91 7.73 -0.26
C ILE A 119 -16.15 8.00 1.23
N MET A 120 -15.58 9.08 1.77
CA MET A 120 -15.79 9.45 3.19
C MET A 120 -17.25 9.75 3.49
N LYS A 121 -17.96 10.48 2.62
CA LYS A 121 -19.39 10.74 2.74
C LYS A 121 -20.23 9.47 2.62
N PHE A 122 -19.78 8.49 1.85
CA PHE A 122 -20.46 7.21 1.70
C PHE A 122 -20.31 6.32 2.95
N ILE A 123 -19.06 6.21 3.48
CA ILE A 123 -18.76 5.33 4.62
C ILE A 123 -19.18 5.95 5.96
N PHE A 124 -19.03 7.28 6.10
CA PHE A 124 -19.32 8.02 7.32
C PHE A 124 -20.37 9.13 7.08
N PRO A 125 -21.66 8.79 6.85
CA PRO A 125 -22.70 9.79 6.59
C PRO A 125 -22.79 10.78 7.75
N GLY A 126 -22.77 12.09 7.44
CA GLY A 126 -22.86 13.16 8.43
C GLY A 126 -21.60 13.41 9.29
N ARG A 127 -20.56 12.59 9.14
CA ARG A 127 -19.29 12.73 9.88
C ARG A 127 -18.10 12.46 8.97
N PHE A 128 -18.02 13.17 7.86
CA PHE A 128 -17.01 12.96 6.81
C PHE A 128 -15.73 13.82 6.97
N GLU A 129 -15.47 14.35 8.17
CA GLU A 129 -14.23 15.07 8.47
C GLU A 129 -13.03 14.12 8.31
N GLY A 130 -11.87 14.67 7.86
CA GLY A 130 -10.66 13.90 7.58
C GLY A 130 -10.51 13.48 6.11
N VAL A 131 -11.32 14.05 5.20
CA VAL A 131 -11.21 13.81 3.73
C VAL A 131 -9.80 14.09 3.22
N GLU A 132 -9.23 15.24 3.57
CA GLU A 132 -7.87 15.59 3.14
C GLU A 132 -6.80 14.68 3.76
N ILE A 133 -7.03 14.22 5.00
CA ILE A 133 -6.15 13.23 5.64
C ILE A 133 -6.15 11.92 4.84
N LEU A 134 -7.32 11.40 4.46
CA LEU A 134 -7.45 10.21 3.62
C LEU A 134 -6.77 10.41 2.27
N LYS A 135 -7.02 11.54 1.62
CA LYS A 135 -6.45 11.89 0.32
C LYS A 135 -4.92 11.82 0.34
N TYR A 136 -4.26 12.51 1.26
CA TYR A 136 -2.81 12.51 1.33
C TYR A 136 -2.24 11.18 1.88
N LEU A 137 -2.94 10.52 2.81
CA LEU A 137 -2.52 9.21 3.31
C LEU A 137 -2.57 8.13 2.21
N SER A 138 -3.50 8.24 1.25
CA SER A 138 -3.60 7.30 0.14
C SER A 138 -2.33 7.21 -0.71
N ILE A 139 -1.49 8.25 -0.71
CA ILE A 139 -0.18 8.25 -1.38
C ILE A 139 0.73 7.14 -0.83
N SER A 140 0.54 6.74 0.42
CA SER A 140 1.30 5.63 1.02
C SER A 140 0.92 4.25 0.46
N VAL A 141 -0.27 4.07 -0.10
CA VAL A 141 -0.80 2.77 -0.54
C VAL A 141 0.14 2.02 -1.49
N PRO A 142 0.63 2.60 -2.60
CA PRO A 142 1.56 1.89 -3.49
C PRO A 142 2.85 1.48 -2.77
N PHE A 143 3.38 2.32 -1.91
CA PHE A 143 4.60 2.03 -1.18
C PHE A 143 4.41 0.91 -0.15
N ILE A 144 3.29 0.90 0.57
CA ILE A 144 2.98 -0.17 1.53
C ILE A 144 2.83 -1.51 0.79
N ILE A 145 2.08 -1.54 -0.30
CA ILE A 145 1.84 -2.76 -1.09
C ILE A 145 3.15 -3.29 -1.68
N ILE A 146 4.00 -2.43 -2.23
CA ILE A 146 5.31 -2.85 -2.74
C ILE A 146 6.24 -3.29 -1.61
N THR A 147 6.19 -2.64 -0.44
CA THR A 147 6.93 -3.09 0.76
C THR A 147 6.50 -4.50 1.17
N GLN A 148 5.21 -4.79 1.25
CA GLN A 148 4.69 -6.12 1.59
C GLN A 148 5.19 -7.18 0.59
N THR A 149 5.10 -6.88 -0.71
CA THR A 149 5.52 -7.80 -1.77
C THR A 149 7.02 -8.04 -1.75
N THR A 150 7.84 -6.99 -1.64
CA THR A 150 9.30 -7.13 -1.59
C THR A 150 9.77 -7.81 -0.31
N THR A 151 9.09 -7.60 0.81
CA THR A 151 9.30 -8.35 2.05
C THR A 151 9.05 -9.86 1.84
N SER A 152 7.92 -10.21 1.23
CA SER A 152 7.57 -11.60 0.93
C SER A 152 8.58 -12.26 -0.03
N ILE A 153 9.05 -11.52 -1.04
CA ILE A 153 10.10 -11.99 -1.96
C ILE A 153 11.40 -12.23 -1.21
N LEU A 154 11.85 -11.32 -0.36
CA LEU A 154 13.07 -11.47 0.44
C LEU A 154 12.96 -12.68 1.38
N GLN A 155 11.81 -12.88 2.02
CA GLN A 155 11.54 -14.06 2.86
C GLN A 155 11.57 -15.36 2.05
N SER A 156 11.01 -15.37 0.85
CA SER A 156 11.00 -16.53 -0.06
C SER A 156 12.41 -17.01 -0.44
N VAL A 157 13.37 -16.08 -0.50
CA VAL A 157 14.78 -16.40 -0.81
C VAL A 157 15.65 -16.58 0.46
N GLY A 158 15.01 -16.77 1.62
CA GLY A 158 15.67 -17.02 2.89
C GLY A 158 16.29 -15.80 3.57
N SER A 159 15.92 -14.59 3.15
CA SER A 159 16.43 -13.34 3.73
C SER A 159 15.39 -12.75 4.69
N TYR A 160 15.27 -13.31 5.89
CA TYR A 160 14.23 -12.94 6.85
C TYR A 160 14.56 -11.66 7.65
N ILE A 161 15.84 -11.42 7.94
CA ILE A 161 16.29 -10.31 8.78
C ILE A 161 16.29 -8.98 8.02
N VAL A 162 16.68 -8.99 6.75
CA VAL A 162 16.84 -7.76 5.94
C VAL A 162 15.57 -6.92 5.88
N PRO A 163 14.38 -7.46 5.57
CA PRO A 163 13.17 -6.62 5.54
C PRO A 163 12.79 -6.08 6.92
N VAL A 164 13.13 -6.78 8.01
CA VAL A 164 12.90 -6.29 9.38
C VAL A 164 13.80 -5.09 9.68
N VAL A 165 15.08 -5.16 9.33
CA VAL A 165 16.01 -4.02 9.50
C VAL A 165 15.56 -2.83 8.66
N ASN A 166 15.17 -3.05 7.40
CA ASN A 166 14.66 -1.99 6.53
C ASN A 166 13.38 -1.34 7.10
N LEU A 167 12.49 -2.15 7.71
CA LEU A 167 11.30 -1.65 8.40
C LEU A 167 11.68 -0.81 9.62
N LEU A 168 12.64 -1.24 10.43
CA LEU A 168 13.13 -0.48 11.59
C LEU A 168 13.72 0.88 11.18
N ILE A 169 14.46 0.93 10.07
CA ILE A 169 14.96 2.20 9.50
C ILE A 169 13.79 3.09 9.09
N GLY A 170 12.79 2.55 8.41
CA GLY A 170 11.57 3.28 8.05
C GLY A 170 10.84 3.81 9.29
N CYS A 171 10.74 3.00 10.36
CA CYS A 171 10.15 3.42 11.63
C CYS A 171 10.92 4.58 12.26
N ALA A 172 12.25 4.52 12.26
CA ALA A 172 13.08 5.62 12.77
C ALA A 172 12.85 6.91 11.97
N VAL A 173 12.79 6.83 10.65
CA VAL A 173 12.45 7.98 9.79
C VAL A 173 11.07 8.53 10.12
N LYS A 174 10.08 7.67 10.34
CA LYS A 174 8.72 8.09 10.72
C LYS A 174 8.72 8.87 12.03
N VAL A 175 9.38 8.35 13.07
CA VAL A 175 9.48 9.01 14.38
C VAL A 175 10.13 10.39 14.25
N ILE A 176 11.25 10.47 13.55
CA ILE A 176 11.97 11.73 13.34
C ILE A 176 11.08 12.74 12.62
N LEU A 177 10.46 12.35 11.50
CA LEU A 177 9.58 13.24 10.74
C LEU A 177 8.34 13.65 11.55
N THR A 178 7.76 12.76 12.36
CA THR A 178 6.64 13.08 13.24
C THR A 178 7.03 14.15 14.26
N ILE A 179 8.18 13.99 14.92
CA ILE A 179 8.69 14.96 15.90
C ILE A 179 8.97 16.32 15.26
N MET A 180 9.47 16.34 14.02
CA MET A 180 9.83 17.57 13.34
C MET A 180 8.64 18.30 12.71
N LEU A 181 7.68 17.57 12.13
CA LEU A 181 6.63 18.15 11.27
C LEU A 181 5.32 18.41 12.02
N VAL A 182 4.91 17.53 12.94
CA VAL A 182 3.63 17.66 13.64
C VAL A 182 3.56 18.92 14.53
N PRO A 183 4.64 19.36 15.22
CA PRO A 183 4.58 20.59 16.01
C PRO A 183 4.43 21.87 15.20
N ILE A 184 4.65 21.81 13.87
CA ILE A 184 4.50 22.98 13.01
C ILE A 184 3.01 23.23 12.80
N SER A 185 2.47 24.33 13.33
CA SER A 185 1.03 24.64 13.33
C SER A 185 0.39 24.65 11.96
N SER A 186 1.11 25.04 10.90
CA SER A 186 0.63 25.02 9.52
C SER A 186 0.57 23.63 8.90
N ILE A 187 1.34 22.66 9.43
CA ILE A 187 1.39 21.27 8.94
C ILE A 187 0.52 20.36 9.81
N ASN A 188 0.62 20.49 11.15
CA ASN A 188 -0.16 19.76 12.16
C ASN A 188 -0.29 18.25 11.90
N ILE A 189 -1.51 17.69 11.84
CA ILE A 189 -1.78 16.25 11.61
C ILE A 189 -1.22 15.75 10.28
N TYR A 190 -1.09 16.62 9.26
CA TYR A 190 -0.49 16.25 7.98
C TYR A 190 0.99 15.91 8.13
N GLY A 191 1.67 16.39 9.16
CA GLY A 191 3.03 15.99 9.52
C GLY A 191 3.13 14.49 9.80
N ALA A 192 2.13 13.89 10.49
CA ALA A 192 2.07 12.46 10.72
C ALA A 192 1.77 11.67 9.42
N VAL A 193 0.97 12.25 8.52
CA VAL A 193 0.72 11.67 7.18
C VAL A 193 2.01 11.65 6.36
N ILE A 194 2.72 12.79 6.27
CA ILE A 194 4.00 12.91 5.57
C ILE A 194 5.03 11.96 6.14
N ALA A 195 5.10 11.85 7.48
CA ALA A 195 6.00 10.94 8.17
C ALA A 195 5.71 9.47 7.79
N SER A 196 4.43 9.09 7.71
CA SER A 196 4.02 7.75 7.29
C SER A 196 4.39 7.47 5.84
N VAL A 197 4.08 8.38 4.92
CA VAL A 197 4.45 8.26 3.49
C VAL A 197 5.97 8.16 3.34
N GLY A 198 6.73 9.04 4.00
CA GLY A 198 8.19 9.05 3.96
C GLY A 198 8.80 7.75 4.48
N ALA A 199 8.30 7.22 5.59
CA ALA A 199 8.73 5.94 6.15
C ALA A 199 8.55 4.79 5.15
N TYR A 200 7.38 4.71 4.50
CA TYR A 200 7.12 3.66 3.52
C TYR A 200 7.93 3.84 2.23
N ILE A 201 8.19 5.07 1.78
CA ILE A 201 9.12 5.33 0.65
C ILE A 201 10.51 4.80 0.98
N VAL A 202 11.04 5.11 2.16
CA VAL A 202 12.37 4.65 2.59
C VAL A 202 12.40 3.13 2.68
N THR A 203 11.43 2.51 3.38
CA THR A 203 11.36 1.05 3.54
C THR A 203 11.26 0.34 2.18
N THR A 204 10.38 0.83 1.30
CA THR A 204 10.22 0.27 -0.06
C THR A 204 11.53 0.33 -0.83
N THR A 205 12.19 1.49 -0.81
CA THR A 205 13.45 1.71 -1.53
C THR A 205 14.53 0.76 -1.02
N LEU A 206 14.70 0.64 0.29
CA LEU A 206 15.65 -0.28 0.91
C LEU A 206 15.33 -1.74 0.57
N ASN A 207 14.07 -2.14 0.61
CA ASN A 207 13.65 -3.50 0.24
C ASN A 207 13.94 -3.79 -1.24
N VAL A 208 13.64 -2.87 -2.15
CA VAL A 208 13.92 -3.02 -3.59
C VAL A 208 15.42 -3.13 -3.86
N ILE A 209 16.23 -2.31 -3.20
CA ILE A 209 17.70 -2.37 -3.31
C ILE A 209 18.19 -3.72 -2.79
N SER A 210 17.77 -4.12 -1.59
CA SER A 210 18.16 -5.39 -0.97
C SER A 210 17.76 -6.59 -1.84
N MET A 211 16.57 -6.57 -2.41
CA MET A 211 16.09 -7.60 -3.34
C MET A 211 16.96 -7.67 -4.61
N LYS A 212 17.28 -6.52 -5.23
CA LYS A 212 18.16 -6.46 -6.42
C LYS A 212 19.54 -7.03 -6.13
N ILE A 213 20.11 -6.73 -4.96
CA ILE A 213 21.43 -7.24 -4.56
C ILE A 213 21.38 -8.75 -4.32
N LYS A 214 20.36 -9.22 -3.57
CA LYS A 214 20.26 -10.63 -3.15
C LYS A 214 19.96 -11.57 -4.30
N VAL A 215 19.01 -11.19 -5.15
CA VAL A 215 18.50 -12.05 -6.23
C VAL A 215 19.15 -11.72 -7.59
N ARG A 216 19.81 -10.57 -7.71
CA ARG A 216 20.42 -10.06 -8.97
C ARG A 216 19.42 -10.02 -10.12
N ILE A 217 18.20 -9.51 -9.84
CA ILE A 217 17.09 -9.44 -10.79
C ILE A 217 17.10 -8.12 -11.57
N ARG A 218 16.61 -8.18 -12.81
CA ARG A 218 16.27 -7.00 -13.61
C ARG A 218 14.77 -6.74 -13.54
N LEU A 219 14.37 -5.63 -12.93
CA LEU A 219 12.98 -5.19 -12.89
C LEU A 219 12.63 -4.47 -14.17
N ASN A 220 11.57 -4.90 -14.82
CA ASN A 220 11.02 -4.18 -15.98
C ASN A 220 10.07 -3.09 -15.48
N PHE A 221 10.61 -1.89 -15.23
CA PHE A 221 9.86 -0.79 -14.64
C PHE A 221 8.67 -0.36 -15.51
N TYR A 222 8.82 -0.36 -16.83
CA TYR A 222 7.76 0.00 -17.76
C TYR A 222 6.55 -0.95 -17.65
N GLU A 223 6.81 -2.25 -17.74
CA GLU A 223 5.77 -3.28 -17.66
C GLU A 223 5.14 -3.40 -16.26
N ASN A 224 5.95 -3.22 -15.23
CA ASN A 224 5.51 -3.46 -13.87
C ASN A 224 4.78 -2.26 -13.23
N PHE A 225 5.13 -1.03 -13.63
CA PHE A 225 4.58 0.18 -13.00
C PHE A 225 3.89 1.11 -13.99
N ILE A 226 4.50 1.44 -15.15
CA ILE A 226 3.95 2.46 -16.05
C ILE A 226 2.64 1.99 -16.66
N LYS A 227 2.57 0.78 -17.21
CA LYS A 227 1.33 0.26 -17.81
C LYS A 227 0.16 0.19 -16.82
N PRO A 228 0.31 -0.39 -15.58
CA PRO A 228 -0.76 -0.36 -14.59
C PRO A 228 -1.18 1.06 -14.18
N SER A 229 -0.22 1.98 -14.08
CA SER A 229 -0.51 3.37 -13.73
C SER A 229 -1.32 4.08 -14.82
N LEU A 230 -1.00 3.86 -16.10
CA LEU A 230 -1.77 4.39 -17.22
C LEU A 230 -3.20 3.83 -17.24
N ALA A 231 -3.35 2.52 -17.04
CA ALA A 231 -4.68 1.90 -16.93
C ALA A 231 -5.50 2.50 -15.79
N ALA A 232 -4.87 2.73 -14.63
CA ALA A 232 -5.52 3.34 -13.48
C ALA A 232 -5.86 4.83 -13.71
N ALA A 233 -5.03 5.56 -14.45
CA ALA A 233 -5.33 6.94 -14.84
C ALA A 233 -6.54 7.03 -15.77
N PHE A 234 -6.64 6.17 -16.79
CA PHE A 234 -7.83 6.08 -17.66
C PHE A 234 -9.09 5.74 -16.86
N MET A 235 -9.01 4.74 -15.99
CA MET A 235 -10.09 4.43 -15.07
C MET A 235 -10.52 5.66 -14.28
N MET A 236 -9.57 6.40 -13.70
CA MET A 236 -9.88 7.52 -12.80
C MET A 236 -10.57 8.67 -13.53
N ILE A 237 -10.14 9.00 -14.76
CA ILE A 237 -10.79 10.00 -15.58
C ILE A 237 -12.26 9.62 -15.82
N ALA A 238 -12.51 8.38 -16.21
CA ALA A 238 -13.87 7.88 -16.44
C ALA A 238 -14.73 7.91 -15.16
N VAL A 239 -14.16 7.50 -14.02
CA VAL A 239 -14.84 7.52 -12.71
C VAL A 239 -15.24 8.93 -12.31
N LEU A 240 -14.36 9.93 -12.48
CA LEU A 240 -14.66 11.31 -12.12
C LEU A 240 -15.78 11.90 -12.98
N ILE A 241 -15.75 11.66 -14.29
CA ILE A 241 -16.80 12.10 -15.22
C ILE A 241 -18.13 11.44 -14.86
N LEU A 242 -18.12 10.13 -14.64
CA LEU A 242 -19.32 9.35 -14.32
C LEU A 242 -19.91 9.81 -12.98
N TYR A 243 -19.08 9.91 -11.93
CA TYR A 243 -19.54 10.40 -10.62
C TYR A 243 -20.15 11.79 -10.71
N GLY A 244 -19.51 12.72 -11.42
CA GLY A 244 -20.02 14.09 -11.58
C GLY A 244 -21.38 14.13 -12.27
N ASN A 245 -21.58 13.34 -13.33
CA ASN A 245 -22.85 13.26 -14.06
C ASN A 245 -23.96 12.58 -13.23
N LEU A 246 -23.64 11.44 -12.59
CA LEU A 246 -24.60 10.73 -11.74
C LEU A 246 -25.00 11.57 -10.52
N TYR A 247 -24.06 12.27 -9.91
CA TYR A 247 -24.37 13.12 -8.76
C TYR A 247 -25.28 14.31 -9.14
N LYS A 248 -25.07 14.92 -10.30
CA LYS A 248 -25.96 15.97 -10.83
C LYS A 248 -27.37 15.44 -11.14
N ALA A 249 -27.48 14.21 -11.64
CA ALA A 249 -28.76 13.62 -12.01
C ALA A 249 -29.57 13.11 -10.82
N THR A 250 -28.88 12.51 -9.80
CA THR A 250 -29.57 11.79 -8.70
C THR A 250 -29.55 12.54 -7.37
N ASN A 251 -28.70 13.55 -7.21
CA ASN A 251 -28.40 14.22 -5.93
C ASN A 251 -28.01 13.26 -4.79
N SER A 252 -27.68 12.02 -5.11
CA SER A 252 -27.32 10.98 -4.15
C SER A 252 -25.84 10.67 -4.22
N ASN A 253 -25.08 11.01 -3.17
CA ASN A 253 -23.66 10.67 -3.10
C ASN A 253 -23.44 9.14 -3.03
N ALA A 254 -24.26 8.43 -2.24
CA ALA A 254 -24.10 7.01 -2.05
C ALA A 254 -24.25 6.20 -3.34
N PHE A 255 -25.33 6.49 -4.09
CA PHE A 255 -25.59 5.84 -5.37
C PHE A 255 -24.50 6.18 -6.40
N SER A 256 -24.18 7.48 -6.55
CA SER A 256 -23.19 7.94 -7.52
C SER A 256 -21.78 7.38 -7.22
N CYS A 257 -21.38 7.34 -5.95
CA CYS A 257 -20.09 6.79 -5.53
C CYS A 257 -20.02 5.28 -5.82
N LEU A 258 -21.01 4.51 -5.39
CA LEU A 258 -21.04 3.05 -5.55
C LEU A 258 -21.03 2.65 -7.03
N VAL A 259 -21.91 3.23 -7.82
CA VAL A 259 -22.00 2.94 -9.28
C VAL A 259 -20.69 3.31 -9.98
N SER A 260 -20.11 4.49 -9.66
CA SER A 260 -18.85 4.92 -10.27
C SER A 260 -17.68 4.03 -9.93
N VAL A 261 -17.60 3.53 -8.69
CA VAL A 261 -16.55 2.59 -8.27
C VAL A 261 -16.69 1.25 -8.99
N VAL A 262 -17.91 0.71 -9.08
CA VAL A 262 -18.17 -0.57 -9.77
C VAL A 262 -17.83 -0.47 -11.26
N ILE A 263 -18.33 0.56 -11.94
CA ILE A 263 -18.03 0.78 -13.37
C ILE A 263 -16.54 1.08 -13.56
N GLY A 264 -15.93 1.84 -12.65
CA GLY A 264 -14.49 2.09 -12.65
C GLY A 264 -13.68 0.81 -12.59
N ALA A 265 -14.05 -0.15 -11.73
CA ALA A 265 -13.39 -1.45 -11.67
C ALA A 265 -13.49 -2.22 -13.00
N ILE A 266 -14.64 -2.19 -13.68
CA ILE A 266 -14.83 -2.81 -14.99
C ILE A 266 -13.95 -2.13 -16.04
N ILE A 267 -13.92 -0.79 -16.07
CA ILE A 267 -13.07 -0.02 -16.99
C ILE A 267 -11.58 -0.32 -16.72
N TYR A 268 -11.19 -0.44 -15.46
CA TYR A 268 -9.81 -0.79 -15.11
C TYR A 268 -9.43 -2.16 -15.63
N LEU A 269 -10.26 -3.18 -15.39
CA LEU A 269 -10.03 -4.54 -15.88
C LEU A 269 -9.92 -4.56 -17.40
N THR A 270 -10.80 -3.89 -18.12
CA THR A 270 -10.72 -3.79 -19.59
C THR A 270 -9.46 -3.07 -20.06
N SER A 271 -9.08 -1.98 -19.39
CA SER A 271 -7.86 -1.22 -19.70
C SER A 271 -6.58 -2.05 -19.50
N ILE A 272 -6.53 -2.93 -18.51
CA ILE A 272 -5.43 -3.88 -18.29
C ILE A 272 -5.25 -4.80 -19.49
N PHE A 273 -6.34 -5.30 -20.09
CA PHE A 273 -6.26 -6.17 -21.27
C PHE A 273 -5.91 -5.38 -22.53
N VAL A 274 -6.48 -4.19 -22.73
CA VAL A 274 -6.20 -3.33 -23.90
C VAL A 274 -4.73 -2.89 -23.91
N LEU A 275 -4.18 -2.46 -22.77
CA LEU A 275 -2.78 -2.04 -22.64
C LEU A 275 -1.81 -3.23 -22.56
N LYS A 276 -2.33 -4.46 -22.70
CA LYS A 276 -1.52 -5.69 -22.63
C LYS A 276 -0.60 -5.71 -21.38
N VAL A 277 -1.17 -5.30 -20.23
CA VAL A 277 -0.48 -5.47 -18.94
C VAL A 277 -0.27 -6.95 -18.67
N PHE A 278 -1.29 -7.78 -18.99
CA PHE A 278 -1.18 -9.23 -19.06
C PHE A 278 -1.46 -9.68 -20.49
N SER A 279 -0.59 -10.52 -21.07
CA SER A 279 -0.88 -11.16 -22.35
C SER A 279 -1.80 -12.36 -22.10
N ILE A 280 -2.77 -12.55 -22.99
CA ILE A 280 -3.72 -13.69 -22.92
C ILE A 280 -2.94 -15.01 -22.97
N ASP A 281 -1.82 -15.05 -23.69
CA ASP A 281 -0.93 -16.20 -23.79
C ASP A 281 -0.19 -16.50 -22.46
N GLU A 282 0.18 -15.47 -21.69
CA GLU A 282 0.74 -15.65 -20.33
C GLU A 282 -0.30 -16.28 -19.38
N LEU A 283 -1.55 -15.90 -19.48
CA LEU A 283 -2.64 -16.46 -18.69
C LEU A 283 -2.95 -17.91 -19.12
N LYS A 284 -3.13 -18.19 -20.41
CA LYS A 284 -3.42 -19.53 -20.94
C LYS A 284 -2.32 -20.55 -20.63
N ASN A 285 -1.06 -20.18 -20.77
CA ASN A 285 0.07 -21.08 -20.52
C ASN A 285 0.26 -21.40 -19.02
N LYS A 286 -0.24 -20.57 -18.12
CA LYS A 286 -0.18 -20.81 -16.66
C LYS A 286 -1.34 -21.68 -16.16
N PHE A 287 -2.56 -21.48 -16.69
CA PHE A 287 -3.71 -22.35 -16.36
C PHE A 287 -3.61 -23.75 -16.97
N ARG A 288 -2.75 -23.97 -17.96
CA ARG A 288 -2.53 -25.27 -18.59
C ARG A 288 -1.47 -26.14 -17.89
N LYS A 289 -0.77 -25.60 -16.89
CA LYS A 289 0.28 -26.27 -16.11
C LYS A 289 -0.10 -26.57 -14.65
N VAL A 290 -1.36 -26.29 -14.28
CA VAL A 290 -2.01 -26.74 -13.05
C VAL A 290 -2.93 -27.92 -13.38
#